data_906c239a19212ffd9864151c527d6f44
#
_entry.id   906c239a19212ffd9864151c527d6f44
#
_cell.length_a   1.000
_cell.length_b   1.000
_cell.length_c   1.000
_cell.angle_alpha   90.00
_cell.angle_beta   90.00
_cell.angle_gamma   90.00
#
_symmetry.space_group_name_H-M   'P 1'
#
loop_
_entity.id
_entity.type
_entity.pdbx_description
1 polymer ?
#
loop_
_entity_poly.entity_id
_entity_poly.type
_entity_poly.pdbx_seq_one_letter_code
_entity_poly.pdbx_strand_id
1 'polypeptide(L)'
;MTRSPLILATLALSLALGGCSSFLSATREKPIDDDRGTRTIGSKIDDSLIETKVAVNIAKADPDLDRNSHVVVVSYNGVVLLAGQTPRADLKNKAEQAARTVQKVKTVHNELQILQPSSVAARSNDTWLTTKIKTQMLTDANVPSSRIKVVTENGIVYMLGLVTKREGDLATQVVQSVDGVQRIVRLFEYID
;
A
#
# COMPACT_ATOMS: atom_id res chain seq x y z
N MET A 1 41.95 37.31 32.58
CA MET A 1 42.02 36.07 31.80
C MET A 1 40.62 35.66 31.44
N THR A 2 40.08 36.22 30.35
CA THR A 2 38.72 35.98 29.85
C THR A 2 38.78 34.81 28.86
N ARG A 3 38.33 33.62 29.31
CA ARG A 3 38.21 32.45 28.43
C ARG A 3 37.08 32.72 27.44
N SER A 4 37.44 32.74 26.15
CA SER A 4 36.55 33.14 25.04
C SER A 4 35.27 32.26 25.03
N PRO A 5 34.08 32.87 24.99
CA PRO A 5 32.78 32.14 24.95
C PRO A 5 32.65 31.24 23.72
N LEU A 6 33.48 31.48 22.69
CA LEU A 6 33.49 30.65 21.48
C LEU A 6 33.96 29.22 21.75
N ILE A 7 34.90 29.00 22.69
CA ILE A 7 35.44 27.66 23.02
C ILE A 7 34.40 26.84 23.78
N LEU A 8 33.57 27.45 24.60
CA LEU A 8 32.48 26.77 25.29
C LEU A 8 31.35 26.38 24.32
N ALA A 9 31.07 27.21 23.34
CA ALA A 9 30.03 26.93 22.34
C ALA A 9 30.40 25.77 21.40
N THR A 10 31.67 25.68 20.99
CA THR A 10 32.16 24.57 20.15
C THR A 10 32.23 23.25 20.90
N LEU A 11 32.53 23.27 22.21
CA LEU A 11 32.55 22.05 23.05
C LEU A 11 31.13 21.52 23.31
N ALA A 12 30.13 22.40 23.47
CA ALA A 12 28.75 22.02 23.65
C ALA A 12 28.12 21.42 22.33
N LEU A 13 28.52 21.91 21.17
CA LEU A 13 28.05 21.42 19.89
C LEU A 13 28.62 20.04 19.50
N SER A 14 29.84 19.74 19.91
CA SER A 14 30.47 18.42 19.66
C SER A 14 29.90 17.28 20.54
N LEU A 15 29.32 17.57 21.68
CA LEU A 15 28.63 16.58 22.53
C LEU A 15 27.23 16.20 21.99
N ALA A 16 26.62 17.06 21.17
CA ALA A 16 25.27 16.81 20.64
C ALA A 16 25.25 15.81 19.46
N LEU A 17 26.39 15.59 18.77
CA LEU A 17 26.44 14.71 17.59
C LEU A 17 26.76 13.22 17.91
N GLY A 18 27.19 12.90 19.12
CA GLY A 18 27.62 11.53 19.47
C GLY A 18 26.60 10.68 20.23
N GLY A 19 25.39 11.18 20.53
CA GLY A 19 24.55 10.63 21.58
C GLY A 19 23.23 9.93 21.19
N CYS A 20 22.81 9.94 19.92
CA CYS A 20 21.48 9.45 19.60
C CYS A 20 21.29 7.92 19.67
N SER A 21 22.34 7.12 19.46
CA SER A 21 22.20 5.65 19.51
C SER A 21 22.18 5.10 20.94
N SER A 22 22.97 5.67 21.84
CA SER A 22 23.08 5.19 23.23
C SER A 22 21.86 5.57 24.08
N PHE A 23 21.19 6.68 23.76
CA PHE A 23 19.98 7.10 24.47
C PHE A 23 18.77 6.22 24.11
N LEU A 24 18.63 5.81 22.82
CA LEU A 24 17.55 4.91 22.41
C LEU A 24 17.68 3.49 22.98
N SER A 25 18.91 2.99 23.16
CA SER A 25 19.13 1.67 23.76
C SER A 25 18.89 1.65 25.27
N ALA A 26 19.15 2.76 25.96
CA ALA A 26 18.97 2.85 27.42
C ALA A 26 17.49 2.95 27.85
N THR A 27 16.57 3.33 26.94
CA THR A 27 15.13 3.49 27.25
C THR A 27 14.28 2.28 26.88
N ARG A 28 14.86 1.22 26.30
CA ARG A 28 14.14 -0.01 25.92
C ARG A 28 14.63 -1.21 26.71
N GLU A 29 13.74 -1.77 27.52
CA GLU A 29 14.00 -2.98 28.30
C GLU A 29 14.02 -4.28 27.47
N LYS A 30 13.53 -4.24 26.22
CA LYS A 30 13.47 -5.42 25.34
C LYS A 30 14.10 -5.11 23.98
N PRO A 31 14.73 -6.11 23.33
CA PRO A 31 15.13 -6.01 21.93
C PRO A 31 13.96 -5.58 21.04
N ILE A 32 14.26 -4.85 19.96
CA ILE A 32 13.27 -4.55 18.95
C ILE A 32 12.96 -5.86 18.21
N ASP A 33 11.79 -6.39 18.44
CA ASP A 33 11.29 -7.55 17.69
C ASP A 33 10.70 -7.06 16.38
N ASP A 34 11.31 -7.43 15.27
CA ASP A 34 10.82 -7.09 13.94
C ASP A 34 9.63 -8.01 13.60
N ASP A 35 8.41 -7.50 13.76
CA ASP A 35 7.22 -8.14 13.24
C ASP A 35 7.33 -8.24 11.71
N ARG A 36 7.53 -9.47 11.20
CA ARG A 36 7.68 -9.77 9.76
C ARG A 36 6.49 -9.29 8.92
N GLY A 37 5.32 -9.12 9.53
CA GLY A 37 4.12 -8.60 8.87
C GLY A 37 4.09 -7.08 8.77
N THR A 38 4.93 -6.36 9.51
CA THR A 38 4.90 -4.88 9.54
C THR A 38 5.91 -4.29 8.57
N ARG A 39 5.42 -3.50 7.61
CA ARG A 39 6.26 -2.76 6.66
C ARG A 39 7.02 -1.63 7.36
N THR A 40 8.30 -1.46 7.02
CA THR A 40 9.10 -0.30 7.44
C THR A 40 8.54 1.01 6.88
N ILE A 41 8.89 2.14 7.49
CA ILE A 41 8.55 3.47 6.95
C ILE A 41 9.13 3.64 5.54
N GLY A 42 10.36 3.15 5.31
CA GLY A 42 11.00 3.18 4.00
C GLY A 42 10.18 2.44 2.94
N SER A 43 9.69 1.23 3.22
CA SER A 43 8.86 0.49 2.27
C SER A 43 7.51 1.15 2.00
N LYS A 44 6.92 1.84 2.98
CA LYS A 44 5.68 2.62 2.78
C LYS A 44 5.91 3.81 1.84
N ILE A 45 7.04 4.51 1.98
CA ILE A 45 7.45 5.60 1.09
C ILE A 45 7.72 5.06 -0.32
N ASP A 46 8.45 3.95 -0.43
CA ASP A 46 8.72 3.30 -1.71
C ASP A 46 7.41 2.91 -2.43
N ASP A 47 6.44 2.34 -1.72
CA ASP A 47 5.14 1.99 -2.28
C ASP A 47 4.41 3.23 -2.82
N SER A 48 4.40 4.36 -2.10
CA SER A 48 3.78 5.61 -2.56
C SER A 48 4.46 6.17 -3.81
N LEU A 49 5.79 6.05 -3.89
CA LEU A 49 6.53 6.46 -5.08
C LEU A 49 6.27 5.53 -6.27
N ILE A 50 6.13 4.23 -6.04
CA ILE A 50 5.75 3.24 -7.06
C ILE A 50 4.36 3.59 -7.60
N GLU A 51 3.36 3.78 -6.73
CA GLU A 51 1.99 4.15 -7.16
C GLU A 51 2.00 5.38 -8.08
N THR A 52 2.71 6.44 -7.67
CA THR A 52 2.80 7.67 -8.47
C THR A 52 3.47 7.45 -9.82
N LYS A 53 4.63 6.76 -9.85
CA LYS A 53 5.37 6.52 -11.09
C LYS A 53 4.59 5.62 -12.05
N VAL A 54 3.99 4.56 -11.52
CA VAL A 54 3.16 3.63 -12.31
C VAL A 54 1.97 4.36 -12.90
N ALA A 55 1.24 5.16 -12.12
CA ALA A 55 0.08 5.92 -12.61
C ALA A 55 0.47 6.88 -13.74
N VAL A 56 1.58 7.62 -13.58
CA VAL A 56 2.09 8.53 -14.62
C VAL A 56 2.50 7.77 -15.88
N ASN A 57 3.23 6.65 -15.74
CA ASN A 57 3.67 5.85 -16.89
C ASN A 57 2.50 5.25 -17.65
N ILE A 58 1.46 4.78 -16.93
CA ILE A 58 0.23 4.26 -17.55
C ILE A 58 -0.48 5.35 -18.33
N ALA A 59 -0.69 6.54 -17.74
CA ALA A 59 -1.34 7.65 -18.43
C ALA A 59 -0.59 8.11 -19.68
N LYS A 60 0.75 7.96 -19.69
CA LYS A 60 1.59 8.32 -20.84
C LYS A 60 1.74 7.20 -21.89
N ALA A 61 1.41 5.97 -21.55
CA ALA A 61 1.53 4.82 -22.45
C ALA A 61 0.53 4.85 -23.60
N ASP A 62 -0.65 5.43 -23.37
CA ASP A 62 -1.69 5.61 -24.40
C ASP A 62 -2.68 6.69 -23.97
N PRO A 63 -3.15 7.59 -24.90
CA PRO A 63 -4.14 8.62 -24.60
C PRO A 63 -5.47 8.08 -24.05
N ASP A 64 -5.87 6.86 -24.44
CA ASP A 64 -7.09 6.23 -23.94
C ASP A 64 -6.93 5.70 -22.52
N LEU A 65 -5.71 5.40 -22.07
CA LEU A 65 -5.44 5.08 -20.66
C LEU A 65 -5.60 6.31 -19.76
N ASP A 66 -5.28 7.50 -20.28
CA ASP A 66 -5.42 8.77 -19.56
C ASP A 66 -6.87 9.26 -19.50
N ARG A 67 -7.59 9.20 -20.65
CA ARG A 67 -8.88 9.90 -20.82
C ARG A 67 -10.09 9.00 -20.77
N ASN A 68 -9.95 7.77 -21.24
CA ASN A 68 -11.07 6.85 -21.49
C ASN A 68 -11.02 5.60 -20.61
N SER A 69 -10.09 5.55 -19.64
CA SER A 69 -9.97 4.46 -18.67
C SER A 69 -10.10 4.97 -17.25
N HIS A 70 -10.48 4.10 -16.34
CA HIS A 70 -10.38 4.32 -14.91
C HIS A 70 -9.37 3.32 -14.35
N VAL A 71 -8.16 3.76 -14.09
CA VAL A 71 -7.08 2.89 -13.59
C VAL A 71 -6.70 3.30 -12.17
N VAL A 72 -6.92 2.39 -11.23
CA VAL A 72 -6.49 2.53 -9.84
C VAL A 72 -5.21 1.73 -9.66
N VAL A 73 -4.16 2.41 -9.22
CA VAL A 73 -2.85 1.81 -8.95
C VAL A 73 -2.64 1.74 -7.44
N VAL A 74 -2.34 0.57 -6.95
CA VAL A 74 -2.06 0.33 -5.53
C VAL A 74 -0.77 -0.47 -5.41
N SER A 75 0.13 -0.05 -4.52
CA SER A 75 1.34 -0.79 -4.18
C SER A 75 1.35 -1.20 -2.71
N TYR A 76 1.82 -2.40 -2.45
CA TYR A 76 2.07 -2.91 -1.12
C TYR A 76 3.32 -3.80 -1.14
N ASN A 77 4.36 -3.39 -0.48
CA ASN A 77 5.67 -4.07 -0.46
C ASN A 77 6.25 -4.35 -1.86
N GLY A 78 5.99 -3.46 -2.84
CA GLY A 78 6.40 -3.62 -4.24
C GLY A 78 5.50 -4.55 -5.07
N VAL A 79 4.46 -5.13 -4.48
CA VAL A 79 3.39 -5.82 -5.22
C VAL A 79 2.40 -4.76 -5.70
N VAL A 80 2.23 -4.64 -7.00
CA VAL A 80 1.36 -3.64 -7.64
C VAL A 80 0.07 -4.28 -8.12
N LEU A 81 -1.04 -3.70 -7.72
CA LEU A 81 -2.37 -3.97 -8.25
C LEU A 81 -2.75 -2.87 -9.25
N LEU A 82 -3.20 -3.26 -10.43
CA LEU A 82 -3.91 -2.42 -11.38
C LEU A 82 -5.37 -2.86 -11.39
N ALA A 83 -6.26 -2.06 -10.82
CA ALA A 83 -7.70 -2.32 -10.79
C ALA A 83 -8.46 -1.23 -11.54
N GLY A 84 -9.75 -1.47 -11.83
CA GLY A 84 -10.58 -0.53 -12.55
C GLY A 84 -10.96 -1.00 -13.95
N GLN A 85 -11.18 -0.08 -14.89
CA GLN A 85 -11.74 -0.40 -16.19
C GLN A 85 -11.00 0.29 -17.33
N THR A 86 -10.89 -0.42 -18.46
CA THR A 86 -10.35 0.09 -19.72
C THR A 86 -11.19 -0.45 -20.89
N PRO A 87 -11.43 0.33 -21.94
CA PRO A 87 -12.35 -0.07 -23.01
C PRO A 87 -11.80 -1.17 -23.94
N ARG A 88 -10.48 -1.43 -23.93
CA ARG A 88 -9.85 -2.38 -24.87
C ARG A 88 -8.77 -3.24 -24.21
N ALA A 89 -8.60 -4.45 -24.71
CA ALA A 89 -7.63 -5.41 -24.20
C ALA A 89 -6.16 -4.98 -24.41
N ASP A 90 -5.86 -4.28 -25.52
CA ASP A 90 -4.52 -3.77 -25.80
C ASP A 90 -4.07 -2.73 -24.74
N LEU A 91 -5.01 -1.91 -24.24
CA LEU A 91 -4.76 -0.93 -23.18
C LEU A 91 -4.45 -1.62 -21.86
N LYS A 92 -5.14 -2.71 -21.53
CA LYS A 92 -4.84 -3.54 -20.36
C LYS A 92 -3.39 -4.02 -20.40
N ASN A 93 -2.93 -4.51 -21.56
CA ASN A 93 -1.55 -4.99 -21.74
C ASN A 93 -0.53 -3.83 -21.66
N LYS A 94 -0.83 -2.66 -22.27
CA LYS A 94 0.03 -1.47 -22.19
C LYS A 94 0.18 -0.98 -20.75
N ALA A 95 -0.91 -0.96 -19.99
CA ALA A 95 -0.88 -0.58 -18.57
C ALA A 95 0.03 -1.50 -17.76
N GLU A 96 -0.04 -2.82 -17.98
CA GLU A 96 0.83 -3.78 -17.31
C GLU A 96 2.30 -3.57 -17.68
N GLN A 97 2.59 -3.42 -18.97
CA GLN A 97 3.96 -3.17 -19.43
C GLN A 97 4.53 -1.90 -18.80
N ALA A 98 3.76 -0.80 -18.80
CA ALA A 98 4.16 0.46 -18.17
C ALA A 98 4.44 0.31 -16.66
N ALA A 99 3.62 -0.47 -15.95
CA ALA A 99 3.84 -0.73 -14.53
C ALA A 99 5.13 -1.52 -14.26
N ARG A 100 5.43 -2.52 -15.09
CA ARG A 100 6.61 -3.38 -14.95
C ARG A 100 7.94 -2.64 -15.17
N THR A 101 7.96 -1.49 -15.84
CA THR A 101 9.18 -0.69 -16.05
C THR A 101 9.63 0.08 -14.82
N VAL A 102 8.76 0.21 -13.81
CA VAL A 102 9.06 1.01 -12.61
C VAL A 102 9.96 0.24 -11.66
N GLN A 103 11.06 0.86 -11.24
CA GLN A 103 11.99 0.27 -10.28
C GLN A 103 11.29 -0.10 -8.96
N LYS A 104 11.76 -1.17 -8.32
CA LYS A 104 11.22 -1.75 -7.08
C LYS A 104 9.84 -2.41 -7.21
N VAL A 105 9.22 -2.43 -8.39
CA VAL A 105 8.06 -3.27 -8.67
C VAL A 105 8.52 -4.73 -8.74
N LYS A 106 7.97 -5.56 -7.84
CA LYS A 106 8.28 -7.00 -7.76
C LYS A 106 7.32 -7.81 -8.61
N THR A 107 6.03 -7.50 -8.49
CA THR A 107 4.93 -8.23 -9.15
C THR A 107 3.85 -7.24 -9.56
N VAL A 108 3.22 -7.47 -10.72
CA VAL A 108 2.06 -6.71 -11.18
C VAL A 108 0.88 -7.66 -11.32
N HIS A 109 -0.18 -7.40 -10.57
CA HIS A 109 -1.48 -8.03 -10.70
C HIS A 109 -2.38 -7.12 -11.53
N ASN A 110 -2.61 -7.50 -12.78
CA ASN A 110 -3.41 -6.71 -13.71
C ASN A 110 -4.86 -7.21 -13.72
N GLU A 111 -5.66 -6.65 -12.85
CA GLU A 111 -7.08 -6.94 -12.65
C GLU A 111 -8.00 -5.95 -13.41
N LEU A 112 -7.46 -5.15 -14.34
CA LEU A 112 -8.26 -4.25 -15.16
C LEU A 112 -9.34 -5.03 -15.91
N GLN A 113 -10.57 -4.58 -15.80
CA GLN A 113 -11.70 -5.11 -16.54
C GLN A 113 -11.82 -4.41 -17.92
N ILE A 114 -12.18 -5.19 -18.95
CA ILE A 114 -12.42 -4.61 -20.29
C ILE A 114 -13.87 -4.14 -20.34
N LEU A 115 -14.07 -2.93 -19.82
CA LEU A 115 -15.37 -2.27 -19.68
C LEU A 115 -15.20 -0.76 -19.83
N GLN A 116 -16.29 -0.04 -20.04
CA GLN A 116 -16.29 1.42 -19.90
C GLN A 116 -16.06 1.80 -18.42
N PRO A 117 -15.43 2.96 -18.15
CA PRO A 117 -15.24 3.45 -16.80
C PRO A 117 -16.54 3.47 -15.98
N SER A 118 -16.46 3.03 -14.74
CA SER A 118 -17.59 3.02 -13.81
C SER A 118 -18.12 4.43 -13.53
N SER A 119 -19.40 4.54 -13.25
CA SER A 119 -20.03 5.82 -12.90
C SER A 119 -19.54 6.35 -11.55
N VAL A 120 -19.71 7.66 -11.33
CA VAL A 120 -19.39 8.29 -10.03
C VAL A 120 -20.17 7.61 -8.89
N ALA A 121 -21.44 7.27 -9.12
CA ALA A 121 -22.26 6.57 -8.13
C ALA A 121 -21.69 5.18 -7.78
N ALA A 122 -21.23 4.41 -8.77
CA ALA A 122 -20.60 3.12 -8.53
C ALA A 122 -19.32 3.27 -7.69
N ARG A 123 -18.46 4.23 -8.02
CA ARG A 123 -17.23 4.51 -7.25
C ARG A 123 -17.51 4.99 -5.81
N SER A 124 -18.58 5.76 -5.62
CA SER A 124 -19.01 6.16 -4.27
C SER A 124 -19.45 4.96 -3.45
N ASN A 125 -20.18 4.02 -4.06
CA ASN A 125 -20.57 2.76 -3.43
C ASN A 125 -19.33 1.91 -3.07
N ASP A 126 -18.34 1.79 -3.96
CA ASP A 126 -17.09 1.07 -3.70
C ASP A 126 -16.30 1.69 -2.53
N THR A 127 -16.27 3.03 -2.45
CA THR A 127 -15.64 3.74 -1.34
C THR A 127 -16.35 3.43 -0.01
N TRP A 128 -17.68 3.44 -0.01
CA TRP A 128 -18.47 3.08 1.18
C TRP A 128 -18.22 1.63 1.58
N LEU A 129 -18.20 0.71 0.62
CA LEU A 129 -17.95 -0.70 0.84
C LEU A 129 -16.54 -0.95 1.43
N THR A 130 -15.52 -0.29 0.87
CA THR A 130 -14.16 -0.31 1.41
C THR A 130 -14.13 0.16 2.87
N THR A 131 -14.83 1.24 3.19
CA THR A 131 -14.90 1.81 4.54
C THR A 131 -15.57 0.83 5.50
N LYS A 132 -16.70 0.23 5.11
CA LYS A 132 -17.42 -0.78 5.90
C LYS A 132 -16.53 -1.98 6.21
N ILE A 133 -15.84 -2.52 5.19
CA ILE A 133 -14.91 -3.64 5.35
C ILE A 133 -13.78 -3.29 6.32
N LYS A 134 -13.13 -2.15 6.14
CA LYS A 134 -12.04 -1.71 7.03
C LYS A 134 -12.51 -1.54 8.47
N THR A 135 -13.69 -0.98 8.68
CA THR A 135 -14.27 -0.84 10.02
C THR A 135 -14.51 -2.20 10.67
N GLN A 136 -15.06 -3.17 9.95
CA GLN A 136 -15.27 -4.52 10.49
C GLN A 136 -13.93 -5.21 10.80
N MET A 137 -12.93 -5.09 9.91
CA MET A 137 -11.58 -5.63 10.19
C MET A 137 -10.94 -5.00 11.43
N LEU A 138 -11.18 -3.71 11.71
CA LEU A 138 -10.64 -3.04 12.90
C LEU A 138 -11.29 -3.52 14.20
N THR A 139 -12.53 -3.98 14.15
CA THR A 139 -13.25 -4.48 15.32
C THR A 139 -12.95 -5.95 15.64
N ASP A 140 -12.38 -6.70 14.70
CA ASP A 140 -11.96 -8.09 14.92
C ASP A 140 -10.49 -8.15 15.36
N ALA A 141 -10.26 -8.48 16.63
CA ALA A 141 -8.92 -8.57 17.21
C ALA A 141 -8.02 -9.64 16.57
N ASN A 142 -8.60 -10.61 15.85
CA ASN A 142 -7.85 -11.69 15.19
C ASN A 142 -7.37 -11.30 13.78
N VAL A 143 -7.86 -10.17 13.23
CA VAL A 143 -7.49 -9.68 11.90
C VAL A 143 -6.44 -8.57 12.04
N PRO A 144 -5.24 -8.73 11.47
CA PRO A 144 -4.21 -7.70 11.52
C PRO A 144 -4.52 -6.57 10.51
N SER A 145 -5.59 -5.81 10.76
CA SER A 145 -6.13 -4.80 9.86
C SER A 145 -5.10 -3.75 9.41
N SER A 146 -4.12 -3.42 10.26
CA SER A 146 -3.03 -2.47 9.95
C SER A 146 -2.03 -3.01 8.90
N ARG A 147 -1.97 -4.33 8.71
CA ARG A 147 -1.12 -5.01 7.75
C ARG A 147 -1.83 -5.37 6.44
N ILE A 148 -3.13 -5.05 6.34
CA ILE A 148 -3.95 -5.36 5.17
C ILE A 148 -4.43 -4.08 4.49
N LYS A 149 -4.14 -3.94 3.21
CA LYS A 149 -4.67 -2.88 2.35
C LYS A 149 -5.87 -3.42 1.58
N VAL A 150 -7.01 -2.75 1.71
CA VAL A 150 -8.27 -3.12 1.05
C VAL A 150 -8.61 -2.05 0.02
N VAL A 151 -8.93 -2.48 -1.18
CA VAL A 151 -9.41 -1.65 -2.29
C VAL A 151 -10.63 -2.32 -2.90
N THR A 152 -11.65 -1.54 -3.23
CA THR A 152 -12.84 -2.04 -3.91
C THR A 152 -13.02 -1.32 -5.24
N GLU A 153 -13.24 -2.08 -6.30
CA GLU A 153 -13.54 -1.59 -7.63
C GLU A 153 -14.66 -2.44 -8.25
N ASN A 154 -15.76 -1.78 -8.61
CA ASN A 154 -16.94 -2.41 -9.21
C ASN A 154 -17.46 -3.62 -8.39
N GLY A 155 -17.52 -3.48 -7.06
CA GLY A 155 -17.94 -4.53 -6.12
C GLY A 155 -16.92 -5.65 -5.91
N ILE A 156 -15.75 -5.59 -6.56
CA ILE A 156 -14.65 -6.54 -6.37
C ILE A 156 -13.72 -5.99 -5.30
N VAL A 157 -13.49 -6.79 -4.27
CA VAL A 157 -12.61 -6.43 -3.15
C VAL A 157 -11.25 -7.08 -3.34
N TYR A 158 -10.22 -6.26 -3.41
CA TYR A 158 -8.83 -6.66 -3.48
C TYR A 158 -8.17 -6.46 -2.12
N MET A 159 -7.48 -7.49 -1.65
CA MET A 159 -6.75 -7.46 -0.38
C MET A 159 -5.27 -7.72 -0.61
N LEU A 160 -4.42 -6.75 -0.24
CA LEU A 160 -2.97 -6.89 -0.26
C LEU A 160 -2.45 -6.84 1.19
N GLY A 161 -1.37 -7.52 1.49
CA GLY A 161 -0.82 -7.52 2.84
C GLY A 161 0.30 -8.52 3.03
N LEU A 162 1.06 -8.36 4.13
CA LEU A 162 2.01 -9.34 4.64
C LEU A 162 1.35 -10.07 5.82
N VAL A 163 0.87 -11.28 5.59
CA VAL A 163 0.03 -12.00 6.54
C VAL A 163 0.38 -13.49 6.56
N THR A 164 0.07 -14.17 7.65
CA THR A 164 0.04 -15.64 7.66
C THR A 164 -1.20 -16.14 6.92
N LYS A 165 -1.21 -17.40 6.50
CA LYS A 165 -2.38 -18.02 5.85
C LYS A 165 -3.63 -17.89 6.72
N ARG A 166 -3.49 -18.16 8.03
CA ARG A 166 -4.59 -18.04 9.00
C ARG A 166 -5.15 -16.62 9.06
N GLU A 167 -4.28 -15.60 9.11
CA GLU A 167 -4.70 -14.19 9.14
C GLU A 167 -5.40 -13.79 7.84
N GLY A 168 -4.88 -14.25 6.69
CA GLY A 168 -5.51 -14.02 5.39
C GLY A 168 -6.89 -14.67 5.27
N ASP A 169 -7.08 -15.88 5.84
CA ASP A 169 -8.38 -16.57 5.87
C ASP A 169 -9.37 -15.84 6.78
N LEU A 170 -8.97 -15.40 7.97
CA LEU A 170 -9.80 -14.61 8.88
C LEU A 170 -10.23 -13.29 8.24
N ALA A 171 -9.30 -12.57 7.63
CA ALA A 171 -9.61 -11.34 6.91
C ALA A 171 -10.61 -11.58 5.77
N THR A 172 -10.46 -12.70 5.05
CA THR A 172 -11.38 -13.09 3.98
C THR A 172 -12.78 -13.36 4.51
N GLN A 173 -12.92 -14.03 5.65
CA GLN A 173 -14.21 -14.28 6.30
C GLN A 173 -14.93 -12.99 6.68
N VAL A 174 -14.19 -12.00 7.20
CA VAL A 174 -14.75 -10.68 7.49
C VAL A 174 -15.29 -10.03 6.22
N VAL A 175 -14.52 -10.04 5.11
CA VAL A 175 -14.97 -9.46 3.83
C VAL A 175 -16.20 -10.20 3.28
N GLN A 176 -16.24 -11.53 3.39
CA GLN A 176 -17.37 -12.34 2.94
C GLN A 176 -18.68 -12.02 3.68
N SER A 177 -18.61 -11.56 4.93
CA SER A 177 -19.78 -11.18 5.72
C SER A 177 -20.36 -9.81 5.35
N VAL A 178 -19.69 -9.05 4.47
CA VAL A 178 -20.12 -7.69 4.10
C VAL A 178 -21.04 -7.73 2.88
N ASP A 179 -22.29 -7.32 3.05
CA ASP A 179 -23.24 -7.20 1.93
C ASP A 179 -22.74 -6.22 0.89
N GLY A 180 -22.90 -6.57 -0.38
CA GLY A 180 -22.47 -5.77 -1.53
C GLY A 180 -21.13 -6.22 -2.14
N VAL A 181 -20.40 -7.10 -1.48
CA VAL A 181 -19.19 -7.73 -2.04
C VAL A 181 -19.59 -8.75 -3.09
N GLN A 182 -19.14 -8.57 -4.33
CA GLN A 182 -19.42 -9.48 -5.43
C GLN A 182 -18.32 -10.53 -5.61
N ARG A 183 -17.07 -10.15 -5.41
CA ARG A 183 -15.89 -11.01 -5.55
C ARG A 183 -14.78 -10.56 -4.64
N ILE A 184 -13.96 -11.50 -4.18
CA ILE A 184 -12.79 -11.24 -3.36
C ILE A 184 -11.55 -11.75 -4.11
N VAL A 185 -10.52 -10.91 -4.20
CA VAL A 185 -9.22 -11.24 -4.78
C VAL A 185 -8.16 -11.08 -3.71
N ARG A 186 -7.50 -12.18 -3.37
CA ARG A 186 -6.43 -12.19 -2.36
C ARG A 186 -5.08 -12.05 -3.04
N LEU A 187 -4.37 -10.97 -2.75
CA LEU A 187 -3.04 -10.64 -3.26
C LEU A 187 -2.05 -10.54 -2.10
N PHE A 188 -2.15 -11.48 -1.17
CA PHE A 188 -1.30 -11.52 0.01
C PHE A 188 0.08 -12.10 -0.31
N GLU A 189 1.11 -11.54 0.33
CA GLU A 189 2.39 -12.21 0.52
C GLU A 189 2.32 -12.95 1.88
N TYR A 190 2.49 -14.28 1.86
CA TYR A 190 2.44 -15.09 3.07
C TYR A 190 3.80 -15.13 3.76
N ILE A 191 3.79 -14.99 5.10
CA ILE A 191 5.00 -14.89 5.96
C ILE A 191 5.20 -16.07 6.90
N ASP A 192 4.38 -17.13 6.79
CA ASP A 192 4.49 -18.42 7.48
C ASP A 192 5.37 -19.42 6.73
#